data_f4effbd92e169cba473d46a43ddc2ddd
#
_entry.id   f4effbd92e169cba473d46a43ddc2ddd
#
_cell.length_a   1.000
_cell.length_b   1.000
_cell.length_c   1.000
_cell.angle_alpha   90.00
_cell.angle_beta   90.00
_cell.angle_gamma   90.00
#
_symmetry.space_group_name_H-M   'P 1'
#
loop_
_entity.id
_entity.type
_entity.pdbx_description
1 polymer ?
#
loop_
_entity_poly.entity_id
_entity_poly.type
_entity_poly.pdbx_seq_one_letter_code
_entity_poly.pdbx_strand_id
1 'polypeptide(L)'
;MPALMDNAGFGFETVGSTTSRPCAGNPKPWFHRLPEYDSMMVHVGLANDGSDKVIARAEQAWTKARSLQVSVSIARTNDDLAGDIDEGIEDYRISLERAAGRSAMVEINVSCPNTRAGEPFTESPENLDRLFSVLDTVDRPQPTLVKMPLNKSWEEFRDLLAVLAEHNVQGVSIANLQKDRTGLEIPRDWEGGLSGGPTYRASNELVR
;
A
#
# COMPACT_ATOMS: atom_id res chain seq x y z
N MET A 1 12.10 -0.41 14.06
CA MET A 1 11.46 0.86 13.64
C MET A 1 10.40 1.30 14.64
N PRO A 2 9.33 0.56 14.99
CA PRO A 2 8.28 1.03 15.90
C PRO A 2 8.76 1.60 17.24
N ALA A 3 9.74 0.98 17.89
CA ALA A 3 10.31 1.51 19.14
C ALA A 3 10.97 2.90 18.98
N LEU A 4 11.55 3.20 17.81
CA LEU A 4 12.10 4.53 17.52
C LEU A 4 10.97 5.54 17.35
N MET A 5 9.92 5.18 16.63
CA MET A 5 8.76 6.06 16.39
C MET A 5 8.00 6.35 17.68
N ASP A 6 7.81 5.35 18.55
CA ASP A 6 7.19 5.52 19.87
C ASP A 6 8.01 6.50 20.74
N ASN A 7 9.34 6.36 20.76
CA ASN A 7 10.22 7.27 21.49
C ASN A 7 10.26 8.71 20.89
N ALA A 8 10.01 8.82 19.58
CA ALA A 8 9.96 10.12 18.89
C ALA A 8 8.57 10.81 19.02
N GLY A 9 7.59 10.17 19.68
CA GLY A 9 6.27 10.75 19.95
C GLY A 9 5.28 10.65 18.79
N PHE A 10 5.50 9.74 17.84
CA PHE A 10 4.48 9.46 16.81
C PHE A 10 3.27 8.74 17.41
N GLY A 11 2.06 9.09 16.95
CA GLY A 11 0.81 8.47 17.38
C GLY A 11 0.57 7.11 16.73
N PHE A 12 1.00 6.94 15.46
CA PHE A 12 0.91 5.66 14.76
C PHE A 12 2.04 5.48 13.73
N GLU A 13 2.26 4.24 13.33
CA GLU A 13 3.19 3.85 12.27
C GLU A 13 2.55 2.74 11.44
N THR A 14 2.66 2.81 10.11
CA THR A 14 2.27 1.73 9.20
C THR A 14 3.49 0.92 8.77
N VAL A 15 3.49 -0.36 9.08
CA VAL A 15 4.53 -1.32 8.69
C VAL A 15 4.12 -2.02 7.41
N GLY A 16 4.99 -2.14 6.45
CA GLY A 16 4.73 -2.85 5.18
C GLY A 16 4.99 -1.97 3.95
N SER A 17 4.41 -2.30 2.82
CA SER A 17 3.41 -3.36 2.62
C SER A 17 4.05 -4.74 2.69
N THR A 18 3.33 -5.68 3.28
CA THR A 18 3.68 -7.10 3.28
C THR A 18 2.73 -7.90 2.37
N THR A 19 3.15 -9.08 1.96
CA THR A 19 2.45 -9.96 1.01
C THR A 19 2.29 -11.36 1.59
N SER A 20 1.37 -12.19 1.08
CA SER A 20 1.11 -13.51 1.67
C SER A 20 2.35 -14.41 1.64
N ARG A 21 3.14 -14.31 0.58
CA ARG A 21 4.42 -15.00 0.40
C ARG A 21 5.59 -14.01 0.55
N PRO A 22 6.80 -14.48 0.91
CA PRO A 22 8.00 -13.65 0.81
C PRO A 22 8.20 -13.13 -0.61
N CYS A 23 8.60 -11.86 -0.73
CA CYS A 23 8.84 -11.21 -2.00
C CYS A 23 10.23 -10.58 -2.01
N ALA A 24 11.05 -10.91 -3.02
CA ALA A 24 12.39 -10.35 -3.16
C ALA A 24 12.37 -8.88 -3.61
N GLY A 25 11.24 -8.43 -4.20
CA GLY A 25 11.13 -7.12 -4.81
C GLY A 25 11.75 -7.05 -6.19
N ASN A 26 11.87 -5.83 -6.69
CA ASN A 26 12.48 -5.53 -7.99
C ASN A 26 14.01 -5.59 -7.94
N PRO A 27 14.70 -5.68 -9.08
CA PRO A 27 16.14 -5.50 -9.14
C PRO A 27 16.58 -4.15 -8.56
N LYS A 28 17.73 -4.11 -7.90
CA LYS A 28 18.33 -2.85 -7.40
C LYS A 28 18.91 -2.04 -8.57
N PRO A 29 19.00 -0.70 -8.43
CA PRO A 29 18.78 0.11 -7.22
C PRO A 29 17.30 0.34 -6.91
N TRP A 30 16.92 0.34 -5.62
CA TRP A 30 15.55 0.55 -5.19
C TRP A 30 15.18 2.02 -4.98
N PHE A 31 16.19 2.89 -4.83
CA PHE A 31 15.99 4.30 -4.52
C PHE A 31 16.97 5.17 -5.32
N HIS A 32 16.44 6.26 -5.88
CA HIS A 32 17.23 7.37 -6.41
C HIS A 32 16.75 8.65 -5.74
N ARG A 33 17.69 9.41 -5.17
CA ARG A 33 17.39 10.71 -4.55
C ARG A 33 17.35 11.78 -5.64
N LEU A 34 16.37 12.65 -5.54
CA LEU A 34 16.12 13.77 -6.45
C LEU A 34 15.97 15.06 -5.62
N PRO A 35 17.06 15.53 -4.96
CA PRO A 35 16.99 16.67 -4.05
C PRO A 35 16.55 17.96 -4.75
N GLU A 36 16.83 18.13 -6.03
CA GLU A 36 16.40 19.27 -6.86
C GLU A 36 14.87 19.37 -7.02
N TYR A 37 14.15 18.28 -6.76
CA TYR A 37 12.69 18.20 -6.81
C TYR A 37 12.05 17.90 -5.45
N ASP A 38 12.81 17.97 -4.36
CA ASP A 38 12.39 17.52 -3.03
C ASP A 38 11.75 16.11 -3.07
N SER A 39 12.36 15.20 -3.83
CA SER A 39 11.76 13.93 -4.20
C SER A 39 12.70 12.75 -4.04
N MET A 40 12.10 11.58 -4.09
CA MET A 40 12.78 10.29 -4.22
C MET A 40 12.01 9.44 -5.24
N MET A 41 12.76 8.81 -6.15
CA MET A 41 12.22 7.75 -6.99
C MET A 41 12.38 6.41 -6.25
N VAL A 42 11.31 5.63 -6.21
CA VAL A 42 11.22 4.37 -5.45
C VAL A 42 10.84 3.23 -6.37
N HIS A 43 11.63 2.14 -6.35
CA HIS A 43 11.44 0.93 -7.17
C HIS A 43 11.61 -0.37 -6.37
N VAL A 44 11.11 -0.41 -5.14
CA VAL A 44 11.31 -1.58 -4.24
C VAL A 44 10.54 -2.82 -4.70
N GLY A 45 9.34 -2.67 -5.27
CA GLY A 45 8.54 -3.80 -5.74
C GLY A 45 8.07 -4.74 -4.63
N LEU A 46 7.71 -4.19 -3.48
CA LEU A 46 7.14 -4.93 -2.34
C LEU A 46 8.10 -5.96 -1.70
N ALA A 47 9.41 -5.69 -1.66
CA ALA A 47 10.37 -6.56 -0.98
C ALA A 47 10.00 -6.75 0.51
N ASN A 48 9.72 -7.98 0.92
CA ASN A 48 9.35 -8.31 2.29
C ASN A 48 9.51 -9.82 2.60
N ASP A 49 9.46 -10.18 3.90
CA ASP A 49 9.65 -11.56 4.39
C ASP A 49 8.36 -12.41 4.42
N GLY A 50 7.26 -11.91 3.86
CA GLY A 50 5.92 -12.51 3.92
C GLY A 50 5.12 -12.08 5.14
N SER A 51 3.78 -12.07 5.00
CA SER A 51 2.86 -11.53 6.02
C SER A 51 2.95 -12.26 7.36
N ASP A 52 3.21 -13.56 7.37
CA ASP A 52 3.36 -14.32 8.61
C ASP A 52 4.46 -13.73 9.52
N LYS A 53 5.66 -13.54 8.97
CA LYS A 53 6.80 -13.01 9.73
C LYS A 53 6.67 -11.51 10.02
N VAL A 54 6.19 -10.74 9.04
CA VAL A 54 6.08 -9.28 9.18
C VAL A 54 5.03 -8.93 10.23
N ILE A 55 3.85 -9.56 10.18
CA ILE A 55 2.77 -9.33 11.13
C ILE A 55 3.18 -9.75 12.56
N ALA A 56 3.84 -10.89 12.72
CA ALA A 56 4.33 -11.32 14.04
C ALA A 56 5.30 -10.31 14.66
N ARG A 57 6.19 -9.70 13.85
CA ARG A 57 7.10 -8.64 14.32
C ARG A 57 6.36 -7.33 14.64
N ALA A 58 5.37 -6.96 13.82
CA ALA A 58 4.55 -5.78 14.04
C ALA A 58 3.72 -5.89 15.33
N GLU A 59 3.06 -7.02 15.55
CA GLU A 59 2.32 -7.33 16.77
C GLU A 59 3.22 -7.27 18.01
N GLN A 60 4.39 -7.90 17.95
CA GLN A 60 5.36 -7.86 19.05
C GLN A 60 5.84 -6.42 19.34
N ALA A 61 5.98 -5.59 18.31
CA ALA A 61 6.36 -4.20 18.48
C ALA A 61 5.22 -3.39 19.08
N TRP A 62 3.98 -3.61 18.63
CA TRP A 62 2.78 -2.95 19.16
C TRP A 62 2.56 -3.27 20.64
N THR A 63 2.65 -4.54 21.02
CA THR A 63 2.49 -4.96 22.44
C THR A 63 3.55 -4.36 23.38
N LYS A 64 4.69 -3.93 22.85
CA LYS A 64 5.77 -3.29 23.62
C LYS A 64 5.74 -1.76 23.55
N ALA A 65 4.95 -1.18 22.67
CA ALA A 65 4.83 0.26 22.52
C ALA A 65 4.10 0.87 23.72
N ARG A 66 4.49 2.10 24.10
CA ARG A 66 3.85 2.85 25.19
C ARG A 66 2.57 3.55 24.73
N SER A 67 2.61 4.15 23.55
CA SER A 67 1.50 4.93 22.99
C SER A 67 1.32 4.74 21.48
N LEU A 68 2.34 4.25 20.78
CA LEU A 68 2.31 4.08 19.32
C LEU A 68 1.29 3.01 18.91
N GLN A 69 0.41 3.36 17.99
CA GLN A 69 -0.46 2.42 17.31
C GLN A 69 0.27 1.86 16.08
N VAL A 70 0.33 0.53 15.94
CA VAL A 70 1.00 -0.10 14.81
C VAL A 70 -0.05 -0.64 13.84
N SER A 71 -0.06 -0.08 12.64
CA SER A 71 -0.85 -0.53 11.48
C SER A 71 -0.02 -1.46 10.61
N VAL A 72 -0.67 -2.38 9.91
CA VAL A 72 -0.02 -3.24 8.91
C VAL A 72 -0.61 -2.96 7.53
N SER A 73 0.26 -2.64 6.57
CA SER A 73 -0.10 -2.51 5.16
C SER A 73 0.07 -3.84 4.45
N ILE A 74 -0.95 -4.26 3.70
CA ILE A 74 -1.03 -5.52 2.96
C ILE A 74 -1.11 -5.21 1.48
N ALA A 75 -0.32 -5.92 0.67
CA ALA A 75 -0.37 -5.87 -0.78
C ALA A 75 -0.32 -7.28 -1.38
N ARG A 76 -0.65 -7.41 -2.65
CA ARG A 76 -0.47 -8.64 -3.40
C ARG A 76 1.03 -8.93 -3.62
N THR A 77 1.42 -10.20 -3.57
CA THR A 77 2.80 -10.64 -3.85
C THR A 77 3.20 -10.25 -5.29
N ASN A 78 4.38 -9.66 -5.44
CA ASN A 78 4.92 -9.27 -6.73
C ASN A 78 5.76 -10.42 -7.31
N ASP A 79 5.10 -11.45 -7.79
CA ASP A 79 5.68 -12.65 -8.39
C ASP A 79 5.04 -12.97 -9.75
N ASP A 80 5.31 -14.14 -10.30
CA ASP A 80 4.83 -14.54 -11.63
C ASP A 80 3.31 -14.81 -11.67
N LEU A 81 2.66 -15.01 -10.51
CA LEU A 81 1.20 -15.15 -10.36
C LEU A 81 0.50 -13.79 -10.25
N ALA A 82 1.24 -12.70 -10.19
CA ALA A 82 0.69 -11.36 -9.98
C ALA A 82 -0.32 -10.91 -11.05
N GLY A 83 -0.31 -11.47 -12.25
CA GLY A 83 -1.26 -11.17 -13.33
C GLY A 83 -2.64 -11.79 -13.16
N ASP A 84 -2.78 -12.85 -12.36
CA ASP A 84 -4.05 -13.52 -12.11
C ASP A 84 -4.83 -12.80 -11.01
N ILE A 85 -6.08 -12.41 -11.32
CA ILE A 85 -6.93 -11.66 -10.40
C ILE A 85 -7.36 -12.53 -9.22
N ASP A 86 -7.73 -13.78 -9.44
CA ASP A 86 -8.21 -14.67 -8.38
C ASP A 86 -7.08 -15.05 -7.41
N GLU A 87 -5.89 -15.35 -7.92
CA GLU A 87 -4.69 -15.52 -7.11
C GLU A 87 -4.34 -14.24 -6.31
N GLY A 88 -4.52 -13.07 -6.94
CA GLY A 88 -4.32 -11.79 -6.28
C GLY A 88 -5.31 -11.58 -5.12
N ILE A 89 -6.57 -11.87 -5.30
CA ILE A 89 -7.62 -11.78 -4.26
C ILE A 89 -7.29 -12.72 -3.10
N GLU A 90 -6.91 -13.95 -3.40
CA GLU A 90 -6.54 -14.94 -2.39
C GLU A 90 -5.29 -14.52 -1.60
N ASP A 91 -4.31 -13.92 -2.25
CA ASP A 91 -3.10 -13.38 -1.61
C ASP A 91 -3.44 -12.29 -0.58
N TYR A 92 -4.33 -11.34 -0.93
CA TYR A 92 -4.84 -10.35 0.02
C TYR A 92 -5.61 -11.00 1.17
N ARG A 93 -6.51 -11.97 0.87
CA ARG A 93 -7.33 -12.65 1.88
C ARG A 93 -6.46 -13.34 2.93
N ILE A 94 -5.47 -14.13 2.49
CA ILE A 94 -4.52 -14.81 3.39
C ILE A 94 -3.78 -13.82 4.29
N SER A 95 -3.31 -12.70 3.72
CA SER A 95 -2.59 -11.70 4.50
C SER A 95 -3.49 -10.98 5.49
N LEU A 96 -4.75 -10.71 5.11
CA LEU A 96 -5.74 -10.07 5.99
C LEU A 96 -6.13 -10.99 7.16
N GLU A 97 -6.36 -12.26 6.92
CA GLU A 97 -6.62 -13.26 7.98
C GLU A 97 -5.49 -13.33 9.00
N ARG A 98 -4.24 -13.28 8.52
CA ARG A 98 -3.07 -13.25 9.39
C ARG A 98 -2.97 -11.97 10.23
N ALA A 99 -3.46 -10.84 9.71
CA ALA A 99 -3.43 -9.54 10.39
C ALA A 99 -4.62 -9.32 11.33
N ALA A 100 -5.70 -10.09 11.19
CA ALA A 100 -6.93 -9.92 11.95
C ALA A 100 -6.67 -9.96 13.47
N GLY A 101 -7.00 -8.87 14.17
CA GLY A 101 -6.79 -8.70 15.62
C GLY A 101 -5.33 -8.52 16.06
N ARG A 102 -4.36 -8.42 15.14
CA ARG A 102 -2.92 -8.38 15.45
C ARG A 102 -2.24 -7.05 15.14
N SER A 103 -3.01 -6.04 14.79
CA SER A 103 -2.57 -4.66 14.55
C SER A 103 -3.68 -3.69 14.90
N ALA A 104 -3.33 -2.43 15.15
CA ALA A 104 -4.31 -1.38 15.48
C ALA A 104 -5.23 -1.05 14.28
N MET A 105 -4.72 -1.15 13.07
CA MET A 105 -5.42 -0.94 11.80
C MET A 105 -4.80 -1.84 10.73
N VAL A 106 -5.54 -2.09 9.65
CA VAL A 106 -5.02 -2.71 8.43
C VAL A 106 -5.16 -1.72 7.27
N GLU A 107 -4.10 -1.56 6.48
CA GLU A 107 -4.14 -0.84 5.21
C GLU A 107 -4.08 -1.84 4.05
N ILE A 108 -5.07 -1.82 3.17
CA ILE A 108 -5.07 -2.60 1.92
C ILE A 108 -4.46 -1.74 0.82
N ASN A 109 -3.26 -2.08 0.39
CA ASN A 109 -2.52 -1.35 -0.63
C ASN A 109 -2.82 -1.93 -2.02
N VAL A 110 -3.82 -1.39 -2.70
CA VAL A 110 -4.25 -1.79 -4.06
C VAL A 110 -3.56 -1.00 -5.18
N SER A 111 -2.67 -0.07 -4.82
CA SER A 111 -2.17 0.98 -5.71
C SER A 111 -0.64 1.01 -5.83
N CYS A 112 0.04 -0.13 -5.66
CA CYS A 112 1.50 -0.15 -5.81
C CYS A 112 1.90 -0.14 -7.30
N PRO A 113 2.44 0.99 -7.85
CA PRO A 113 2.71 1.10 -9.27
C PRO A 113 3.99 0.36 -9.71
N ASN A 114 4.74 -0.21 -8.77
CA ASN A 114 6.04 -0.85 -8.98
C ASN A 114 5.94 -2.39 -9.01
N THR A 115 4.77 -2.94 -9.28
CA THR A 115 4.55 -4.38 -9.43
C THR A 115 4.52 -4.79 -10.90
N ARG A 116 4.80 -6.06 -11.19
CA ARG A 116 4.77 -6.64 -12.55
C ARG A 116 3.41 -6.53 -13.22
N ALA A 117 2.35 -6.66 -12.44
CA ALA A 117 0.97 -6.62 -12.92
C ALA A 117 0.34 -5.22 -12.91
N GLY A 118 1.09 -4.18 -12.52
CA GLY A 118 0.51 -2.84 -12.37
C GLY A 118 -0.50 -2.77 -11.22
N GLU A 119 -1.61 -2.09 -11.47
CA GLU A 119 -2.65 -1.77 -10.46
C GLU A 119 -4.04 -2.34 -10.84
N PRO A 120 -4.20 -3.67 -11.08
CA PRO A 120 -5.39 -4.25 -11.70
C PRO A 120 -6.67 -4.07 -10.87
N PHE A 121 -6.56 -3.84 -9.55
CA PHE A 121 -7.69 -3.59 -8.66
C PHE A 121 -8.14 -2.12 -8.64
N THR A 122 -7.35 -1.22 -9.23
CA THR A 122 -7.73 0.19 -9.39
C THR A 122 -7.92 0.59 -10.84
N GLU A 123 -7.65 -0.31 -11.78
CA GLU A 123 -7.95 -0.15 -13.20
C GLU A 123 -9.41 -0.53 -13.54
N SER A 124 -10.05 -1.38 -12.72
CA SER A 124 -11.43 -1.82 -12.88
C SER A 124 -12.18 -1.76 -11.55
N PRO A 125 -13.26 -0.97 -11.45
CA PRO A 125 -14.17 -0.98 -10.29
C PRO A 125 -14.70 -2.38 -9.97
N GLU A 126 -14.97 -3.22 -10.98
CA GLU A 126 -15.44 -4.59 -10.81
C GLU A 126 -14.39 -5.48 -10.11
N ASN A 127 -13.11 -5.31 -10.46
CA ASN A 127 -12.05 -6.06 -9.79
C ASN A 127 -11.87 -5.60 -8.34
N LEU A 128 -12.05 -4.30 -8.07
CA LEU A 128 -12.02 -3.77 -6.71
C LEU A 128 -13.19 -4.32 -5.88
N ASP A 129 -14.39 -4.35 -6.42
CA ASP A 129 -15.59 -4.92 -5.79
C ASP A 129 -15.40 -6.42 -5.48
N ARG A 130 -14.91 -7.20 -6.45
CA ARG A 130 -14.59 -8.62 -6.25
C ARG A 130 -13.59 -8.84 -5.12
N LEU A 131 -12.54 -8.03 -5.06
CA LEU A 131 -11.55 -8.08 -3.99
C LEU A 131 -12.21 -7.84 -2.64
N PHE A 132 -12.93 -6.73 -2.48
CA PHE A 132 -13.50 -6.36 -1.19
C PHE A 132 -14.67 -7.25 -0.79
N SER A 133 -15.44 -7.81 -1.73
CA SER A 133 -16.46 -8.84 -1.46
C SER A 133 -15.84 -10.07 -0.76
N VAL A 134 -14.63 -10.47 -1.14
CA VAL A 134 -13.91 -11.56 -0.48
C VAL A 134 -13.32 -11.10 0.85
N LEU A 135 -12.72 -9.90 0.91
CA LEU A 135 -12.12 -9.39 2.15
C LEU A 135 -13.16 -9.13 3.26
N ASP A 136 -14.40 -8.83 2.91
CA ASP A 136 -15.50 -8.64 3.86
C ASP A 136 -15.92 -9.93 4.56
N THR A 137 -15.59 -11.10 4.00
CA THR A 137 -15.80 -12.40 4.66
C THR A 137 -14.80 -12.66 5.79
N VAL A 138 -13.71 -11.91 5.86
CA VAL A 138 -12.70 -12.04 6.91
C VAL A 138 -13.13 -11.24 8.13
N ASP A 139 -13.42 -11.96 9.24
CA ASP A 139 -13.74 -11.32 10.52
C ASP A 139 -12.50 -10.59 11.07
N ARG A 140 -12.63 -9.29 11.30
CA ARG A 140 -11.56 -8.43 11.79
C ARG A 140 -12.09 -7.31 12.70
N PRO A 141 -11.56 -7.17 13.93
CA PRO A 141 -12.03 -6.15 14.86
C PRO A 141 -11.48 -4.74 14.56
N GLN A 142 -10.34 -4.65 13.86
CA GLN A 142 -9.68 -3.38 13.59
C GLN A 142 -10.20 -2.71 12.32
N PRO A 143 -10.14 -1.36 12.25
CA PRO A 143 -10.51 -0.63 11.05
C PRO A 143 -9.60 -0.96 9.86
N THR A 144 -10.21 -0.92 8.66
CA THR A 144 -9.54 -1.12 7.38
C THR A 144 -9.46 0.20 6.63
N LEU A 145 -8.25 0.56 6.22
CA LEU A 145 -7.98 1.66 5.30
C LEU A 145 -7.60 1.10 3.93
N VAL A 146 -7.84 1.87 2.88
CA VAL A 146 -7.43 1.52 1.52
C VAL A 146 -6.46 2.56 0.99
N LYS A 147 -5.27 2.13 0.56
CA LYS A 147 -4.29 3.04 -0.04
C LYS A 147 -4.58 3.20 -1.52
N MET A 148 -4.95 4.42 -1.87
CA MET A 148 -5.44 4.80 -3.19
C MET A 148 -4.29 5.21 -4.14
N PRO A 149 -4.49 5.04 -5.46
CA PRO A 149 -3.56 5.55 -6.46
C PRO A 149 -3.60 7.09 -6.55
N LEU A 150 -2.55 7.67 -7.14
CA LEU A 150 -2.49 9.11 -7.41
C LEU A 150 -2.74 9.44 -8.89
N ASN A 151 -2.61 8.46 -9.77
CA ASN A 151 -2.59 8.60 -11.23
C ASN A 151 -3.95 8.40 -11.89
N LYS A 152 -5.03 8.78 -11.20
CA LYS A 152 -6.41 8.68 -11.68
C LYS A 152 -7.03 10.06 -11.87
N SER A 153 -7.92 10.18 -12.85
CA SER A 153 -8.83 11.33 -12.95
C SER A 153 -9.78 11.36 -11.73
N TRP A 154 -10.39 12.51 -11.46
CA TRP A 154 -11.37 12.63 -10.39
C TRP A 154 -12.58 11.68 -10.59
N GLU A 155 -13.01 11.48 -11.84
CA GLU A 155 -14.12 10.57 -12.15
C GLU A 155 -13.78 9.12 -11.81
N GLU A 156 -12.62 8.63 -12.28
CA GLU A 156 -12.13 7.30 -11.94
C GLU A 156 -11.94 7.12 -10.43
N PHE A 157 -11.39 8.13 -9.75
CA PHE A 157 -11.17 8.09 -8.30
C PHE A 157 -12.49 8.02 -7.54
N ARG A 158 -13.48 8.84 -7.94
CA ARG A 158 -14.83 8.82 -7.37
C ARG A 158 -15.52 7.46 -7.56
N ASP A 159 -15.37 6.83 -8.73
CA ASP A 159 -15.98 5.53 -9.00
C ASP A 159 -15.36 4.43 -8.11
N LEU A 160 -14.05 4.48 -7.87
CA LEU A 160 -13.38 3.61 -6.89
C LEU A 160 -13.87 3.88 -5.45
N LEU A 161 -14.06 5.14 -5.06
CA LEU A 161 -14.61 5.48 -3.73
C LEU A 161 -16.04 4.99 -3.57
N ALA A 162 -16.86 5.03 -4.63
CA ALA A 162 -18.22 4.51 -4.60
C ALA A 162 -18.25 3.01 -4.34
N VAL A 163 -17.36 2.25 -4.97
CA VAL A 163 -17.20 0.81 -4.66
C VAL A 163 -16.81 0.61 -3.20
N LEU A 164 -15.78 1.31 -2.71
CA LEU A 164 -15.30 1.13 -1.33
C LEU A 164 -16.35 1.49 -0.27
N ALA A 165 -17.28 2.40 -0.59
CA ALA A 165 -18.36 2.80 0.33
C ALA A 165 -19.37 1.68 0.60
N GLU A 166 -19.48 0.68 -0.27
CA GLU A 166 -20.37 -0.48 -0.12
C GLU A 166 -19.73 -1.61 0.71
N HIS A 167 -18.44 -1.45 1.10
CA HIS A 167 -17.66 -2.48 1.79
C HIS A 167 -17.24 -2.07 3.20
N ASN A 168 -16.76 -3.04 3.99
CA ASN A 168 -16.26 -2.79 5.34
C ASN A 168 -14.91 -2.07 5.35
N VAL A 169 -14.92 -0.82 4.86
CA VAL A 169 -13.78 0.11 4.76
C VAL A 169 -14.09 1.38 5.55
N GLN A 170 -13.20 1.77 6.46
CA GLN A 170 -13.39 2.92 7.33
C GLN A 170 -12.70 4.19 6.85
N GLY A 171 -11.84 4.09 5.83
CA GLY A 171 -11.16 5.26 5.29
C GLY A 171 -10.18 4.94 4.16
N VAL A 172 -9.58 5.99 3.61
CA VAL A 172 -8.60 5.89 2.54
C VAL A 172 -7.30 6.62 2.90
N SER A 173 -6.17 6.09 2.43
CA SER A 173 -4.87 6.76 2.48
C SER A 173 -4.56 7.36 1.11
N ILE A 174 -4.33 8.66 1.03
CA ILE A 174 -3.97 9.36 -0.21
C ILE A 174 -2.53 9.87 -0.10
N ALA A 175 -1.64 9.38 -0.89
CA ALA A 175 -1.80 8.39 -1.95
C ALA A 175 -0.51 7.59 -2.08
N ASN A 176 -0.44 6.75 -3.10
CA ASN A 176 0.79 6.05 -3.47
C ASN A 176 1.70 6.95 -4.34
N LEU A 177 2.78 6.38 -4.88
CA LEU A 177 3.72 7.03 -5.79
C LEU A 177 3.05 7.36 -7.12
N GLN A 178 3.55 8.38 -7.83
CA GLN A 178 3.14 8.66 -9.20
C GLN A 178 4.23 8.30 -10.22
N LYS A 179 3.83 7.98 -11.46
CA LYS A 179 4.74 7.70 -12.55
C LYS A 179 4.92 8.85 -13.54
N ASP A 180 4.09 9.88 -13.46
CA ASP A 180 4.24 11.07 -14.29
C ASP A 180 5.54 11.80 -13.96
N ARG A 181 6.38 12.01 -15.00
CA ARG A 181 7.69 12.66 -14.93
C ARG A 181 7.71 13.95 -15.78
N THR A 182 6.55 14.41 -16.19
CA THR A 182 6.44 15.60 -17.04
C THR A 182 7.10 16.80 -16.36
N GLY A 183 8.02 17.45 -17.07
CA GLY A 183 8.77 18.60 -16.57
C GLY A 183 9.94 18.27 -15.63
N LEU A 184 10.28 17.00 -15.45
CA LEU A 184 11.41 16.56 -14.62
C LEU A 184 12.54 15.98 -15.48
N GLU A 185 13.77 16.38 -15.19
CA GLU A 185 14.97 15.86 -15.84
C GLU A 185 15.47 14.60 -15.10
N ILE A 186 14.87 13.46 -15.41
CA ILE A 186 15.20 12.17 -14.80
C ILE A 186 15.76 11.22 -15.88
N PRO A 187 16.87 10.51 -15.63
CA PRO A 187 17.39 9.51 -16.57
C PRO A 187 16.31 8.51 -16.99
N ARG A 188 16.25 8.20 -18.29
CA ARG A 188 15.18 7.35 -18.85
C ARG A 188 15.25 5.90 -18.40
N ASP A 189 16.45 5.44 -18.04
CA ASP A 189 16.75 4.10 -17.55
C ASP A 189 16.44 3.91 -16.07
N TRP A 190 16.10 4.99 -15.35
CA TRP A 190 15.65 4.87 -13.97
C TRP A 190 14.20 4.41 -13.91
N GLU A 191 13.95 3.33 -13.17
CA GLU A 191 12.62 2.79 -12.97
C GLU A 191 12.04 3.20 -11.61
N GLY A 192 10.71 3.22 -11.49
CA GLY A 192 10.01 3.47 -10.24
C GLY A 192 8.99 4.59 -10.31
N GLY A 193 8.38 4.84 -9.16
CA GLY A 193 7.45 5.95 -8.93
C GLY A 193 8.07 7.06 -8.08
N LEU A 194 7.57 8.26 -8.24
CA LEU A 194 8.00 9.47 -7.54
C LEU A 194 7.21 9.68 -6.25
N SER A 195 7.90 10.15 -5.22
CA SER A 195 7.34 10.64 -3.96
C SER A 195 7.70 12.12 -3.74
N GLY A 196 7.23 12.71 -2.64
CA GLY A 196 7.60 14.07 -2.21
C GLY A 196 7.03 15.18 -3.07
N GLY A 197 7.83 16.18 -3.44
CA GLY A 197 7.40 17.39 -4.16
C GLY A 197 6.47 17.14 -5.36
N PRO A 198 6.81 16.24 -6.29
CA PRO A 198 5.97 15.96 -7.46
C PRO A 198 4.57 15.43 -7.14
N THR A 199 4.38 14.76 -5.99
CA THR A 199 3.07 14.20 -5.60
C THR A 199 2.23 15.17 -4.77
N TYR A 200 2.85 16.19 -4.18
CA TYR A 200 2.22 17.07 -3.18
C TYR A 200 0.95 17.74 -3.67
N ARG A 201 0.98 18.34 -4.87
CA ARG A 201 -0.17 19.05 -5.41
C ARG A 201 -1.33 18.11 -5.69
N ALA A 202 -1.08 17.04 -6.43
CA ALA A 202 -2.12 16.07 -6.83
C ALA A 202 -2.75 15.38 -5.60
N SER A 203 -1.95 14.98 -4.59
CA SER A 203 -2.49 14.39 -3.37
C SER A 203 -3.37 15.35 -2.57
N ASN A 204 -3.00 16.63 -2.49
CA ASN A 204 -3.84 17.64 -1.81
C ASN A 204 -5.12 17.97 -2.58
N GLU A 205 -5.12 17.90 -3.90
CA GLU A 205 -6.34 18.10 -4.72
C GLU A 205 -7.33 16.94 -4.51
N LEU A 206 -6.84 15.70 -4.33
CA LEU A 206 -7.71 14.53 -4.05
C LEU A 206 -8.30 14.51 -2.64
N VAL A 207 -7.69 15.21 -1.67
CA VAL A 207 -8.19 15.28 -0.28
C VAL A 207 -9.29 16.34 -0.12
N ARG A 208 -9.43 17.27 -1.05
CA ARG A 208 -10.40 18.38 -1.01
C ARG A 208 -11.73 18.04 -1.63
#